data_16cb6daf8f05507fc192722653c74266
#
_entry.id   16cb6daf8f05507fc192722653c74266
#
_cell.length_a   1.000
_cell.length_b   1.000
_cell.length_c   1.000
_cell.angle_alpha   90.00
_cell.angle_beta   90.00
_cell.angle_gamma   90.00
#
_symmetry.space_group_name_H-M   'P 1'
#
loop_
_entity.id
_entity.type
_entity.pdbx_description
1 polymer ?
#
loop_
_entity_poly.entity_id
_entity_poly.type
_entity_poly.pdbx_seq_one_letter_code
_entity_poly.pdbx_strand_id
1 'polypeptide(L)'
;MIKKRKTFLVKGLSLIFWIILWQIIAGKINQELLLASPLAVLKQTVVSAFERNFWERVFFSYFHIMAGFFIAIFTGIVLAVLSYNFKAVKILLHPLIASIRSVPTAAVIILFLIWTDVKNLSILVSVFMTLPIIYVSILKGLEEVDKNLLEMAKVFRITALKKIIYIYISQILPYCESGGLNALGIAWKSGIAAEVIGIPTGSIGEVLYESKVYLNTVNLFSWAIVIIILGFISEKVFVYLIKLCVRKIEGR
;
A
#
# COMPACT_ATOMS: atom_id res chain seq x y z
N MET A 1 -0.81 -14.99 28.41
CA MET A 1 -1.66 -13.79 28.47
C MET A 1 -0.91 -12.54 28.98
N ILE A 2 -0.12 -12.60 30.03
CA ILE A 2 0.58 -11.45 30.66
C ILE A 2 1.56 -10.74 29.70
N LYS A 3 2.31 -11.48 28.88
CA LYS A 3 3.28 -10.91 27.93
C LYS A 3 2.62 -10.08 26.80
N LYS A 4 1.45 -10.52 26.29
CA LYS A 4 0.66 -9.77 25.28
C LYS A 4 0.09 -8.47 25.86
N ARG A 5 -0.35 -8.48 27.12
CA ARG A 5 -0.91 -7.32 27.81
C ARG A 5 0.16 -6.25 28.10
N LYS A 6 1.37 -6.66 28.51
CA LYS A 6 2.53 -5.75 28.66
C LYS A 6 2.93 -5.10 27.32
N THR A 7 2.99 -5.87 26.24
CA THR A 7 3.33 -5.34 24.92
C THR A 7 2.28 -4.34 24.41
N PHE A 8 0.99 -4.56 24.68
CA PHE A 8 -0.08 -3.63 24.33
C PHE A 8 0.02 -2.32 25.11
N LEU A 9 0.28 -2.39 26.42
CA LEU A 9 0.49 -1.21 27.28
C LEU A 9 1.70 -0.39 26.85
N VAL A 10 2.83 -1.05 26.54
CA VAL A 10 4.04 -0.36 26.05
C VAL A 10 3.79 0.36 24.73
N LYS A 11 3.07 -0.27 23.79
CA LYS A 11 2.70 0.39 22.52
C LYS A 11 1.78 1.59 22.73
N GLY A 12 0.81 1.48 23.62
CA GLY A 12 -0.08 2.60 23.98
C GLY A 12 0.68 3.77 24.62
N LEU A 13 1.56 3.48 25.58
CA LEU A 13 2.42 4.49 26.22
C LEU A 13 3.35 5.17 25.22
N SER A 14 3.93 4.43 24.26
CA SER A 14 4.75 5.00 23.19
C SER A 14 3.96 5.97 22.33
N LEU A 15 2.74 5.63 21.95
CA LEU A 15 1.87 6.51 21.12
C LEU A 15 1.50 7.77 21.90
N ILE A 16 1.14 7.65 23.17
CA ILE A 16 0.83 8.79 24.05
C ILE A 16 2.05 9.70 24.21
N PHE A 17 3.24 9.12 24.39
CA PHE A 17 4.48 9.86 24.46
C PHE A 17 4.71 10.76 23.23
N TRP A 18 4.54 10.21 22.01
CA TRP A 18 4.73 10.97 20.79
C TRP A 18 3.67 12.05 20.58
N ILE A 19 2.42 11.82 20.98
CA ILE A 19 1.35 12.81 20.92
C ILE A 19 1.62 13.96 21.92
N ILE A 20 2.06 13.65 23.13
CA ILE A 20 2.41 14.65 24.14
C ILE A 20 3.61 15.47 23.66
N LEU A 21 4.64 14.82 23.13
CA LEU A 21 5.81 15.51 22.58
C LEU A 21 5.41 16.47 21.45
N TRP A 22 4.57 16.02 20.52
CA TRP A 22 4.04 16.87 19.47
C TRP A 22 3.25 18.06 20.02
N GLN A 23 2.37 17.84 21.02
CA GLN A 23 1.61 18.89 21.67
C GLN A 23 2.51 19.94 22.35
N ILE A 24 3.58 19.51 23.01
CA ILE A 24 4.54 20.41 23.68
C ILE A 24 5.29 21.24 22.64
N ILE A 25 5.75 20.62 21.54
CA ILE A 25 6.47 21.32 20.47
C ILE A 25 5.55 22.35 19.80
N ALA A 26 4.31 21.96 19.46
CA ALA A 26 3.33 22.86 18.86
C ALA A 26 3.00 24.04 19.79
N GLY A 27 2.85 23.78 21.10
CA GLY A 27 2.62 24.82 22.08
C GLY A 27 3.80 25.80 22.26
N LYS A 28 5.05 25.31 22.13
CA LYS A 28 6.24 26.17 22.18
C LYS A 28 6.39 27.04 20.94
N ILE A 29 6.08 26.54 19.77
CA ILE A 29 6.12 27.28 18.50
C ILE A 29 5.01 28.33 18.48
N ASN A 30 3.85 28.03 19.09
CA ASN A 30 2.69 28.91 19.22
C ASN A 30 2.27 29.60 17.90
N GLN A 31 2.50 28.97 16.78
CA GLN A 31 2.12 29.41 15.45
C GLN A 31 1.48 28.24 14.69
N GLU A 32 0.16 28.21 14.64
CA GLU A 32 -0.62 27.14 13.97
C GLU A 32 -0.27 27.01 12.47
N LEU A 33 0.16 28.11 11.84
CA LEU A 33 0.63 28.14 10.46
C LEU A 33 1.87 27.25 10.24
N LEU A 34 2.73 27.11 11.23
CA LEU A 34 3.96 26.32 11.13
C LEU A 34 3.73 24.88 11.58
N LEU A 35 3.05 24.70 12.72
CA LEU A 35 2.78 23.38 13.29
C LEU A 35 1.45 23.38 14.02
N ALA A 36 0.47 22.70 13.41
CA ALA A 36 -0.84 22.51 14.03
C ALA A 36 -0.75 21.63 15.28
N SER A 37 -1.51 21.97 16.32
CA SER A 37 -1.58 21.17 17.54
C SER A 37 -2.38 19.87 17.30
N PRO A 38 -2.01 18.73 17.94
CA PRO A 38 -2.76 17.48 17.86
C PRO A 38 -4.25 17.64 18.18
N LEU A 39 -4.59 18.47 19.15
CA LEU A 39 -5.97 18.74 19.54
C LEU A 39 -6.75 19.44 18.44
N ALA A 40 -6.18 20.47 17.81
CA ALA A 40 -6.81 21.17 16.69
C ALA A 40 -7.00 20.24 15.50
N VAL A 41 -6.00 19.43 15.18
CA VAL A 41 -6.03 18.44 14.09
C VAL A 41 -7.11 17.39 14.32
N LEU A 42 -7.20 16.81 15.52
CA LEU A 42 -8.24 15.84 15.85
C LEU A 42 -9.64 16.45 15.78
N LYS A 43 -9.83 17.65 16.33
CA LYS A 43 -11.11 18.38 16.24
C LYS A 43 -11.50 18.60 14.78
N GLN A 44 -10.57 19.08 13.94
CA GLN A 44 -10.84 19.31 12.52
C GLN A 44 -11.18 17.99 11.80
N THR A 45 -10.44 16.90 12.06
CA THR A 45 -10.71 15.59 11.46
C THR A 45 -12.13 15.11 11.79
N VAL A 46 -12.54 15.26 13.05
CA VAL A 46 -13.90 14.87 13.48
C VAL A 46 -14.95 15.74 12.81
N VAL A 47 -14.77 17.07 12.78
CA VAL A 47 -15.74 17.99 12.12
C VAL A 47 -15.87 17.66 10.64
N SER A 48 -14.75 17.50 9.93
CA SER A 48 -14.75 17.17 8.50
C SER A 48 -15.42 15.83 8.22
N ALA A 49 -15.31 14.84 9.11
CA ALA A 49 -15.91 13.51 8.92
C ALA A 49 -17.46 13.54 8.90
N PHE A 50 -18.10 14.60 9.37
CA PHE A 50 -19.55 14.79 9.26
C PHE A 50 -19.97 15.46 7.95
N GLU A 51 -19.02 15.95 7.15
CA GLU A 51 -19.31 16.57 5.86
C GLU A 51 -19.43 15.50 4.76
N ARG A 52 -20.43 15.63 3.90
CA ARG A 52 -20.62 14.70 2.77
C ARG A 52 -19.42 14.69 1.82
N ASN A 53 -18.89 15.86 1.49
CA ASN A 53 -17.73 16.02 0.61
C ASN A 53 -16.49 15.30 1.11
N PHE A 54 -16.34 15.14 2.44
CA PHE A 54 -15.24 14.38 3.03
C PHE A 54 -15.23 12.92 2.54
N TRP A 55 -16.36 12.24 2.60
CA TRP A 55 -16.47 10.85 2.19
C TRP A 55 -16.37 10.66 0.68
N GLU A 56 -16.86 11.60 -0.11
CA GLU A 56 -16.72 11.57 -1.56
C GLU A 56 -15.21 11.58 -1.95
N ARG A 57 -14.41 12.45 -1.32
CA ARG A 57 -12.96 12.51 -1.51
C ARG A 57 -12.22 11.27 -1.01
N VAL A 58 -12.61 10.76 0.16
CA VAL A 58 -12.06 9.52 0.70
C VAL A 58 -12.31 8.35 -0.25
N PHE A 59 -13.53 8.17 -0.73
CA PHE A 59 -13.87 7.09 -1.64
C PHE A 59 -13.17 7.24 -2.99
N PHE A 60 -13.10 8.45 -3.53
CA PHE A 60 -12.38 8.69 -4.78
C PHE A 60 -10.93 8.19 -4.69
N SER A 61 -10.15 8.71 -3.76
CA SER A 61 -8.74 8.34 -3.62
C SER A 61 -8.55 6.88 -3.23
N TYR A 62 -9.40 6.36 -2.32
CA TYR A 62 -9.34 4.97 -1.91
C TYR A 62 -9.52 4.00 -3.09
N PHE A 63 -10.57 4.18 -3.89
CA PHE A 63 -10.84 3.29 -5.01
C PHE A 63 -9.79 3.39 -6.11
N HIS A 64 -9.29 4.58 -6.42
CA HIS A 64 -8.25 4.75 -7.43
C HIS A 64 -6.93 4.10 -7.01
N ILE A 65 -6.48 4.34 -5.79
CA ILE A 65 -5.23 3.76 -5.27
C ILE A 65 -5.35 2.24 -5.15
N MET A 66 -6.48 1.73 -4.62
CA MET A 66 -6.70 0.29 -4.49
C MET A 66 -6.86 -0.40 -5.84
N ALA A 67 -7.50 0.24 -6.82
CA ALA A 67 -7.55 -0.29 -8.19
C ALA A 67 -6.15 -0.45 -8.77
N GLY A 68 -5.29 0.58 -8.64
CA GLY A 68 -3.89 0.51 -9.05
C GLY A 68 -3.12 -0.63 -8.35
N PHE A 69 -3.30 -0.77 -7.05
CA PHE A 69 -2.69 -1.84 -6.27
C PHE A 69 -3.13 -3.24 -6.73
N PHE A 70 -4.42 -3.48 -6.94
CA PHE A 70 -4.90 -4.79 -7.39
C PHE A 70 -4.50 -5.11 -8.83
N ILE A 71 -4.47 -4.12 -9.73
CA ILE A 71 -3.93 -4.29 -11.08
C ILE A 71 -2.44 -4.69 -11.00
N ALA A 72 -1.66 -4.04 -10.13
CA ALA A 72 -0.26 -4.39 -9.93
C ALA A 72 -0.06 -5.80 -9.34
N ILE A 73 -0.93 -6.24 -8.41
CA ILE A 73 -0.92 -7.62 -7.91
C ILE A 73 -1.15 -8.60 -9.05
N PHE A 74 -2.21 -8.42 -9.81
CA PHE A 74 -2.55 -9.32 -10.91
C PHE A 74 -1.43 -9.39 -11.95
N THR A 75 -0.99 -8.24 -12.45
CA THR A 75 0.07 -8.17 -13.47
C THR A 75 1.41 -8.65 -12.94
N GLY A 76 1.76 -8.31 -11.70
CA GLY A 76 2.99 -8.75 -11.04
C GLY A 76 3.04 -10.26 -10.84
N ILE A 77 1.93 -10.90 -10.45
CA ILE A 77 1.83 -12.37 -10.34
C ILE A 77 2.00 -13.01 -11.73
N VAL A 78 1.29 -12.53 -12.75
CA VAL A 78 1.41 -13.05 -14.12
C VAL A 78 2.85 -12.96 -14.63
N LEU A 79 3.49 -11.81 -14.49
CA LEU A 79 4.88 -11.61 -14.92
C LEU A 79 5.86 -12.49 -14.13
N ALA A 80 5.64 -12.68 -12.82
CA ALA A 80 6.47 -13.55 -11.99
C ALA A 80 6.35 -15.02 -12.42
N VAL A 81 5.14 -15.50 -12.67
CA VAL A 81 4.89 -16.87 -13.17
C VAL A 81 5.51 -17.08 -14.55
N LEU A 82 5.38 -16.11 -15.46
CA LEU A 82 6.04 -16.18 -16.77
C LEU A 82 7.56 -16.22 -16.64
N SER A 83 8.15 -15.39 -15.77
CA SER A 83 9.60 -15.36 -15.52
C SER A 83 10.12 -16.64 -14.86
N TYR A 84 9.32 -17.27 -14.01
CA TYR A 84 9.65 -18.55 -13.39
C TYR A 84 9.72 -19.69 -14.42
N ASN A 85 8.76 -19.70 -15.37
CA ASN A 85 8.68 -20.75 -16.39
C ASN A 85 9.62 -20.48 -17.59
N PHE A 86 9.88 -19.22 -17.94
CA PHE A 86 10.64 -18.83 -19.13
C PHE A 86 11.84 -17.95 -18.75
N LYS A 87 13.05 -18.53 -18.79
CA LYS A 87 14.29 -17.82 -18.49
C LYS A 87 14.50 -16.57 -19.37
N ALA A 88 14.07 -16.61 -20.62
CA ALA A 88 14.15 -15.45 -21.52
C ALA A 88 13.32 -14.27 -21.02
N VAL A 89 12.09 -14.51 -20.50
CA VAL A 89 11.23 -13.48 -19.91
C VAL A 89 11.88 -12.87 -18.67
N LYS A 90 12.47 -13.71 -17.81
CA LYS A 90 13.20 -13.24 -16.63
C LYS A 90 14.34 -12.31 -16.99
N ILE A 91 15.15 -12.67 -17.99
CA ILE A 91 16.30 -11.87 -18.46
C ILE A 91 15.81 -10.55 -19.06
N LEU A 92 14.72 -10.59 -19.86
CA LEU A 92 14.15 -9.41 -20.49
C LEU A 92 13.55 -8.41 -19.47
N LEU A 93 12.84 -8.91 -18.46
CA LEU A 93 12.18 -8.07 -17.45
C LEU A 93 13.16 -7.53 -16.41
N HIS A 94 14.29 -8.19 -16.17
CA HIS A 94 15.22 -7.80 -15.12
C HIS A 94 15.69 -6.32 -15.22
N PRO A 95 16.19 -5.81 -16.36
CA PRO A 95 16.61 -4.42 -16.49
C PRO A 95 15.43 -3.45 -16.34
N LEU A 96 14.24 -3.81 -16.88
CA LEU A 96 13.03 -2.98 -16.77
C LEU A 96 12.59 -2.80 -15.31
N ILE A 97 12.49 -3.89 -14.58
CA ILE A 97 12.10 -3.89 -13.16
C ILE A 97 13.14 -3.12 -12.31
N ALA A 98 14.43 -3.30 -12.59
CA ALA A 98 15.50 -2.56 -11.93
C ALA A 98 15.40 -1.05 -12.19
N SER A 99 15.14 -0.65 -13.43
CA SER A 99 14.97 0.75 -13.81
C SER A 99 13.78 1.39 -13.11
N ILE A 100 12.62 0.74 -13.09
CA ILE A 100 11.41 1.27 -12.43
C ILE A 100 11.68 1.52 -10.94
N ARG A 101 12.42 0.65 -10.28
CA ARG A 101 12.74 0.78 -8.85
C ARG A 101 13.68 1.93 -8.52
N SER A 102 14.47 2.39 -9.48
CA SER A 102 15.44 3.47 -9.30
C SER A 102 14.91 4.86 -9.66
N VAL A 103 13.78 4.93 -10.38
CA VAL A 103 13.22 6.22 -10.81
C VAL A 103 12.49 6.92 -9.65
N PRO A 104 12.76 8.21 -9.39
CA PRO A 104 12.03 8.99 -8.41
C PRO A 104 10.53 9.06 -8.74
N THR A 105 9.67 8.82 -7.75
CA THR A 105 8.20 8.84 -7.95
C THR A 105 7.70 10.12 -8.58
N ALA A 106 8.24 11.29 -8.18
CA ALA A 106 7.85 12.57 -8.75
C ALA A 106 8.10 12.66 -10.27
N ALA A 107 9.22 12.11 -10.75
CA ALA A 107 9.52 12.08 -12.18
C ALA A 107 8.52 11.20 -12.95
N VAL A 108 8.13 10.05 -12.37
CA VAL A 108 7.10 9.16 -12.95
C VAL A 108 5.75 9.88 -13.04
N ILE A 109 5.36 10.62 -12.00
CA ILE A 109 4.10 11.36 -11.98
C ILE A 109 4.06 12.40 -13.10
N ILE A 110 5.12 13.20 -13.22
CA ILE A 110 5.22 14.23 -14.26
C ILE A 110 5.17 13.61 -15.68
N LEU A 111 5.85 12.47 -15.86
CA LEU A 111 5.82 11.76 -17.15
C LEU A 111 4.40 11.28 -17.49
N PHE A 112 3.69 10.70 -16.54
CA PHE A 112 2.34 10.19 -16.76
C PHE A 112 1.29 11.28 -16.95
N LEU A 113 1.51 12.49 -16.42
CA LEU A 113 0.65 13.64 -16.70
C LEU A 113 0.60 14.01 -18.18
N ILE A 114 1.63 13.64 -18.96
CA ILE A 114 1.66 13.89 -20.41
C ILE A 114 0.73 12.91 -21.17
N TRP A 115 0.54 11.69 -20.63
CA TRP A 115 -0.10 10.60 -21.35
C TRP A 115 -1.48 10.23 -20.84
N THR A 116 -1.87 10.74 -19.68
CA THR A 116 -3.09 10.28 -19.00
C THR A 116 -3.89 11.42 -18.40
N ASP A 117 -5.20 11.22 -18.33
CA ASP A 117 -6.07 12.12 -17.58
C ASP A 117 -5.70 12.14 -16.10
N VAL A 118 -5.75 13.34 -15.53
CA VAL A 118 -5.43 13.58 -14.12
C VAL A 118 -6.22 12.68 -13.18
N LYS A 119 -7.48 12.36 -13.53
CA LYS A 119 -8.35 11.49 -12.74
C LYS A 119 -7.77 10.07 -12.55
N ASN A 120 -7.12 9.51 -13.57
CA ASN A 120 -6.58 8.16 -13.57
C ASN A 120 -5.11 8.10 -13.16
N LEU A 121 -4.50 9.25 -12.91
CA LEU A 121 -3.07 9.36 -12.61
C LEU A 121 -2.65 8.53 -11.40
N SER A 122 -3.41 8.59 -10.31
CA SER A 122 -3.12 7.81 -9.08
C SER A 122 -3.21 6.32 -9.31
N ILE A 123 -4.09 5.83 -10.21
CA ILE A 123 -4.14 4.41 -10.60
C ILE A 123 -2.82 4.01 -11.26
N LEU A 124 -2.42 4.72 -12.32
CA LEU A 124 -1.23 4.37 -13.12
C LEU A 124 0.05 4.45 -12.30
N VAL A 125 0.21 5.51 -11.51
CA VAL A 125 1.38 5.68 -10.65
C VAL A 125 1.43 4.58 -9.58
N SER A 126 0.29 4.23 -8.97
CA SER A 126 0.22 3.13 -8.02
C SER A 126 0.60 1.80 -8.67
N VAL A 127 0.09 1.49 -9.87
CA VAL A 127 0.49 0.29 -10.63
C VAL A 127 1.99 0.28 -10.86
N PHE A 128 2.53 1.34 -11.43
CA PHE A 128 3.93 1.39 -11.85
C PHE A 128 4.90 1.26 -10.69
N MET A 129 4.61 1.89 -9.55
CA MET A 129 5.47 1.87 -8.38
C MET A 129 5.38 0.57 -7.57
N THR A 130 4.23 -0.12 -7.60
CA THR A 130 4.03 -1.34 -6.80
C THR A 130 4.30 -2.64 -7.56
N LEU A 131 4.14 -2.65 -8.88
CA LEU A 131 4.36 -3.81 -9.73
C LEU A 131 5.74 -4.46 -9.52
N PRO A 132 6.88 -3.73 -9.49
CA PRO A 132 8.19 -4.33 -9.25
C PRO A 132 8.30 -5.06 -7.91
N ILE A 133 7.63 -4.52 -6.87
CA ILE A 133 7.68 -5.09 -5.52
C ILE A 133 6.96 -6.43 -5.50
N ILE A 134 5.75 -6.47 -6.08
CA ILE A 134 4.95 -7.70 -6.19
C ILE A 134 5.68 -8.73 -7.05
N TYR A 135 6.16 -8.34 -8.24
CA TYR A 135 6.90 -9.21 -9.14
C TYR A 135 8.09 -9.89 -8.44
N VAL A 136 8.95 -9.11 -7.80
CA VAL A 136 10.16 -9.65 -7.14
C VAL A 136 9.78 -10.56 -5.97
N SER A 137 8.78 -10.18 -5.16
CA SER A 137 8.36 -10.98 -4.02
C SER A 137 7.77 -12.33 -4.45
N ILE A 138 6.90 -12.33 -5.45
CA ILE A 138 6.28 -13.55 -5.97
C ILE A 138 7.29 -14.43 -6.68
N LEU A 139 8.16 -13.85 -7.52
CA LEU A 139 9.20 -14.59 -8.21
C LEU A 139 10.12 -15.29 -7.21
N LYS A 140 10.55 -14.58 -6.17
CA LYS A 140 11.35 -15.15 -5.10
C LYS A 140 10.63 -16.30 -4.40
N GLY A 141 9.35 -16.13 -4.07
CA GLY A 141 8.54 -17.20 -3.49
C GLY A 141 8.42 -18.43 -4.39
N LEU A 142 8.30 -18.25 -5.71
CA LEU A 142 8.30 -19.34 -6.68
C LEU A 142 9.62 -20.07 -6.75
N GLU A 143 10.75 -19.37 -6.67
CA GLU A 143 12.09 -19.93 -6.74
C GLU A 143 12.49 -20.70 -5.46
N GLU A 144 11.92 -20.32 -4.32
CA GLU A 144 12.18 -20.94 -3.02
C GLU A 144 11.22 -22.10 -2.68
N VAL A 145 10.35 -22.53 -3.63
CA VAL A 145 9.48 -23.70 -3.42
C VAL A 145 10.34 -24.96 -3.18
N ASP A 146 10.01 -25.70 -2.12
CA ASP A 146 10.74 -26.90 -1.71
C ASP A 146 10.70 -27.98 -2.80
N LYS A 147 11.91 -28.30 -3.30
CA LYS A 147 12.12 -29.31 -4.34
C LYS A 147 11.72 -30.70 -3.88
N ASN A 148 11.90 -31.03 -2.60
CA ASN A 148 11.53 -32.33 -2.05
C ASN A 148 10.02 -32.55 -2.12
N LEU A 149 9.21 -31.48 -1.86
CA LEU A 149 7.75 -31.56 -2.02
C LEU A 149 7.34 -31.73 -3.48
N LEU A 150 8.09 -31.14 -4.42
CA LEU A 150 7.85 -31.31 -5.84
C LEU A 150 8.19 -32.73 -6.33
N GLU A 151 9.27 -33.32 -5.79
CA GLU A 151 9.63 -34.72 -6.06
C GLU A 151 8.62 -35.69 -5.46
N MET A 152 8.21 -35.46 -4.22
CA MET A 152 7.13 -36.23 -3.59
C MET A 152 5.85 -36.19 -4.43
N ALA A 153 5.47 -35.00 -4.93
CA ALA A 153 4.29 -34.84 -5.78
C ALA A 153 4.39 -35.61 -7.10
N LYS A 154 5.60 -35.82 -7.63
CA LYS A 154 5.82 -36.67 -8.82
C LYS A 154 5.66 -38.16 -8.48
N VAL A 155 6.26 -38.62 -7.36
CA VAL A 155 6.17 -40.02 -6.92
C VAL A 155 4.73 -40.42 -6.67
N PHE A 156 3.96 -39.59 -5.99
CA PHE A 156 2.53 -39.83 -5.70
C PHE A 156 1.57 -39.48 -6.86
N ARG A 157 2.11 -39.09 -8.02
CA ARG A 157 1.34 -38.70 -9.22
C ARG A 157 0.25 -37.69 -8.92
N ILE A 158 0.56 -36.68 -8.07
CA ILE A 158 -0.37 -35.60 -7.73
C ILE A 158 -0.71 -34.79 -8.98
N THR A 159 -2.01 -34.53 -9.21
CA THR A 159 -2.48 -33.75 -10.36
C THR A 159 -1.93 -32.33 -10.35
N ALA A 160 -1.74 -31.70 -11.53
CA ALA A 160 -1.20 -30.36 -11.67
C ALA A 160 -1.96 -29.31 -10.85
N LEU A 161 -3.30 -29.37 -10.83
CA LEU A 161 -4.14 -28.49 -10.03
C LEU A 161 -3.87 -28.59 -8.53
N LYS A 162 -3.83 -29.83 -8.00
CA LYS A 162 -3.52 -30.05 -6.58
C LYS A 162 -2.11 -29.61 -6.24
N LYS A 163 -1.14 -29.82 -7.12
CA LYS A 163 0.24 -29.34 -6.95
C LYS A 163 0.30 -27.81 -6.88
N ILE A 164 -0.45 -27.09 -7.74
CA ILE A 164 -0.51 -25.64 -7.72
C ILE A 164 -1.12 -25.16 -6.39
N ILE A 165 -2.28 -25.71 -6.00
CA ILE A 165 -3.01 -25.25 -4.83
C ILE A 165 -2.27 -25.56 -3.53
N TYR A 166 -1.83 -26.81 -3.33
CA TYR A 166 -1.30 -27.28 -2.04
C TYR A 166 0.20 -27.10 -1.88
N ILE A 167 0.99 -26.97 -2.97
CA ILE A 167 2.43 -26.78 -2.88
C ILE A 167 2.80 -25.34 -3.23
N TYR A 168 2.52 -24.89 -4.48
CA TYR A 168 2.96 -23.58 -4.90
C TYR A 168 2.27 -22.45 -4.13
N ILE A 169 0.92 -22.41 -4.11
CA ILE A 169 0.21 -21.30 -3.46
C ILE A 169 0.50 -21.27 -1.97
N SER A 170 0.50 -22.41 -1.28
CA SER A 170 0.78 -22.48 0.15
C SER A 170 2.16 -21.92 0.51
N GLN A 171 3.19 -22.20 -0.30
CA GLN A 171 4.56 -21.71 -0.03
C GLN A 171 4.80 -20.27 -0.48
N ILE A 172 4.07 -19.79 -1.49
CA ILE A 172 4.18 -18.40 -1.98
C ILE A 172 3.40 -17.43 -1.08
N LEU A 173 2.37 -17.87 -0.38
CA LEU A 173 1.52 -17.01 0.45
C LEU A 173 2.27 -16.09 1.42
N PRO A 174 3.31 -16.51 2.16
CA PRO A 174 4.10 -15.60 3.01
C PRO A 174 4.79 -14.49 2.22
N TYR A 175 5.24 -14.80 1.00
CA TYR A 175 5.85 -13.82 0.09
C TYR A 175 4.81 -12.85 -0.48
N CYS A 176 3.59 -13.35 -0.76
CA CYS A 176 2.45 -12.52 -1.13
C CYS A 176 2.06 -11.57 0.00
N GLU A 177 2.01 -12.04 1.24
CA GLU A 177 1.66 -11.22 2.40
C GLU A 177 2.70 -10.13 2.63
N SER A 178 3.98 -10.50 2.75
CA SER A 178 5.05 -9.53 3.01
C SER A 178 5.28 -8.55 1.85
N GLY A 179 5.31 -9.05 0.62
CA GLY A 179 5.44 -8.22 -0.59
C GLY A 179 4.23 -7.33 -0.81
N GLY A 180 3.02 -7.87 -0.59
CA GLY A 180 1.78 -7.13 -0.70
C GLY A 180 1.66 -5.99 0.31
N LEU A 181 2.04 -6.20 1.57
CA LEU A 181 2.06 -5.14 2.59
C LEU A 181 3.03 -4.02 2.22
N ASN A 182 4.24 -4.36 1.75
CA ASN A 182 5.20 -3.37 1.27
C ASN A 182 4.66 -2.60 0.06
N ALA A 183 4.09 -3.31 -0.92
CA ALA A 183 3.51 -2.71 -2.11
C ALA A 183 2.34 -1.78 -1.75
N LEU A 184 1.47 -2.18 -0.81
CA LEU A 184 0.34 -1.38 -0.37
C LEU A 184 0.78 -0.05 0.27
N GLY A 185 1.81 -0.07 1.12
CA GLY A 185 2.39 1.15 1.69
C GLY A 185 2.97 2.08 0.61
N ILE A 186 3.58 1.52 -0.43
CA ILE A 186 4.07 2.31 -1.58
C ILE A 186 2.89 2.82 -2.44
N ALA A 187 1.83 2.01 -2.66
CA ALA A 187 0.64 2.43 -3.40
C ALA A 187 0.01 3.68 -2.79
N TRP A 188 -0.19 3.69 -1.47
CA TRP A 188 -0.72 4.86 -0.76
C TRP A 188 0.18 6.09 -0.90
N LYS A 189 1.49 5.93 -0.67
CA LYS A 189 2.44 7.05 -0.77
C LYS A 189 2.50 7.62 -2.19
N SER A 190 2.63 6.76 -3.20
CA SER A 190 2.76 7.19 -4.59
C SER A 190 1.44 7.67 -5.18
N GLY A 191 0.31 7.04 -4.82
CA GLY A 191 -1.01 7.43 -5.28
C GLY A 191 -1.43 8.81 -4.75
N ILE A 192 -1.25 9.07 -3.45
CA ILE A 192 -1.52 10.40 -2.87
C ILE A 192 -0.55 11.44 -3.46
N ALA A 193 0.74 11.11 -3.64
CA ALA A 193 1.68 12.03 -4.29
C ALA A 193 1.24 12.38 -5.72
N ALA A 194 0.71 11.41 -6.46
CA ALA A 194 0.16 11.62 -7.80
C ALA A 194 -1.07 12.56 -7.77
N GLU A 195 -1.96 12.38 -6.79
CA GLU A 195 -3.11 13.26 -6.62
C GLU A 195 -2.71 14.70 -6.20
N VAL A 196 -1.70 14.85 -5.35
CA VAL A 196 -1.21 16.20 -4.94
C VAL A 196 -0.57 16.95 -6.10
N ILE A 197 0.14 16.24 -7.00
CA ILE A 197 0.80 16.86 -8.15
C ILE A 197 -0.19 17.08 -9.31
N GLY A 198 -1.07 16.10 -9.56
CA GLY A 198 -2.05 16.15 -10.65
C GLY A 198 -3.32 16.93 -10.31
N ILE A 199 -3.65 17.08 -9.04
CA ILE A 199 -4.81 17.82 -8.51
C ILE A 199 -6.13 17.37 -9.15
N PRO A 200 -6.46 16.04 -9.16
CA PRO A 200 -7.75 15.59 -9.67
C PRO A 200 -8.89 16.04 -8.76
N THR A 201 -9.90 16.68 -9.36
CA THR A 201 -11.06 17.21 -8.62
C THR A 201 -11.76 16.10 -7.82
N GLY A 202 -12.04 16.36 -6.56
CA GLY A 202 -12.69 15.43 -5.65
C GLY A 202 -11.74 14.42 -4.98
N SER A 203 -10.42 14.60 -5.09
CA SER A 203 -9.43 13.74 -4.43
C SER A 203 -8.97 14.26 -3.08
N ILE A 204 -8.34 13.39 -2.29
CA ILE A 204 -7.62 13.79 -1.07
C ILE A 204 -6.42 14.68 -1.44
N GLY A 205 -5.73 14.38 -2.55
CA GLY A 205 -4.60 15.16 -3.00
C GLY A 205 -4.93 16.61 -3.35
N GLU A 206 -6.11 16.86 -3.92
CA GLU A 206 -6.64 18.20 -4.16
C GLU A 206 -6.71 19.01 -2.85
N VAL A 207 -7.31 18.42 -1.80
CA VAL A 207 -7.44 19.11 -0.50
C VAL A 207 -6.10 19.36 0.17
N LEU A 208 -5.16 18.44 0.06
CA LEU A 208 -3.80 18.65 0.57
C LEU A 208 -3.12 19.81 -0.16
N TYR A 209 -3.29 19.88 -1.49
CA TYR A 209 -2.76 20.97 -2.29
C TYR A 209 -3.40 22.31 -1.91
N GLU A 210 -4.74 22.39 -1.84
CA GLU A 210 -5.47 23.58 -1.41
C GLU A 210 -5.04 24.01 0.00
N SER A 211 -4.94 23.08 0.95
CA SER A 211 -4.52 23.35 2.31
C SER A 211 -3.11 23.96 2.37
N LYS A 212 -2.22 23.52 1.47
CA LYS A 212 -0.87 24.11 1.31
C LYS A 212 -0.96 25.54 0.76
N VAL A 213 -1.76 25.75 -0.28
CA VAL A 213 -1.89 27.09 -0.95
C VAL A 213 -2.49 28.12 0.01
N TYR A 214 -3.52 27.71 0.78
CA TYR A 214 -4.17 28.60 1.77
C TYR A 214 -3.49 28.60 3.14
N LEU A 215 -2.35 27.94 3.29
CA LEU A 215 -1.59 27.81 4.55
C LEU A 215 -2.44 27.27 5.72
N ASN A 216 -3.44 26.44 5.40
CA ASN A 216 -4.28 25.79 6.41
C ASN A 216 -3.60 24.51 6.92
N THR A 217 -2.64 24.66 7.80
CA THR A 217 -1.83 23.56 8.34
C THR A 217 -2.67 22.56 9.14
N VAL A 218 -3.70 23.03 9.86
CA VAL A 218 -4.61 22.18 10.62
C VAL A 218 -5.32 21.19 9.69
N ASN A 219 -5.87 21.68 8.57
CA ASN A 219 -6.55 20.83 7.59
C ASN A 219 -5.57 19.87 6.89
N LEU A 220 -4.35 20.34 6.57
CA LEU A 220 -3.31 19.50 5.98
C LEU A 220 -2.95 18.30 6.88
N PHE A 221 -2.69 18.53 8.16
CA PHE A 221 -2.41 17.47 9.12
C PHE A 221 -3.63 16.57 9.37
N SER A 222 -4.85 17.12 9.35
CA SER A 222 -6.09 16.36 9.46
C SER A 222 -6.20 15.32 8.36
N TRP A 223 -6.02 15.72 7.09
CA TRP A 223 -6.04 14.79 5.97
C TRP A 223 -4.86 13.81 5.98
N ALA A 224 -3.69 14.22 6.48
CA ALA A 224 -2.58 13.29 6.68
C ALA A 224 -2.94 12.16 7.67
N ILE A 225 -3.66 12.47 8.76
CA ILE A 225 -4.17 11.44 9.70
C ILE A 225 -5.18 10.53 8.98
N VAL A 226 -6.08 11.06 8.18
CA VAL A 226 -7.06 10.27 7.41
C VAL A 226 -6.33 9.28 6.49
N ILE A 227 -5.30 9.73 5.76
CA ILE A 227 -4.50 8.86 4.89
C ILE A 227 -3.84 7.73 5.68
N ILE A 228 -3.26 8.02 6.85
CA ILE A 228 -2.65 7.02 7.73
C ILE A 228 -3.71 5.98 8.15
N ILE A 229 -4.89 6.41 8.56
CA ILE A 229 -5.98 5.52 8.97
C ILE A 229 -6.42 4.64 7.80
N LEU A 230 -6.60 5.21 6.60
CA LEU A 230 -6.97 4.46 5.39
C LEU A 230 -5.89 3.43 5.01
N GLY A 231 -4.62 3.80 5.12
CA GLY A 231 -3.50 2.88 4.94
C GLY A 231 -3.57 1.69 5.89
N PHE A 232 -3.74 1.93 7.19
CA PHE A 232 -3.87 0.86 8.19
C PHE A 232 -5.11 -0.03 7.97
N ILE A 233 -6.23 0.56 7.58
CA ILE A 233 -7.45 -0.21 7.27
C ILE A 233 -7.17 -1.11 6.07
N SER A 234 -6.57 -0.57 5.01
CA SER A 234 -6.21 -1.31 3.80
C SER A 234 -5.28 -2.48 4.10
N GLU A 235 -4.25 -2.27 4.93
CA GLU A 235 -3.34 -3.34 5.38
C GLU A 235 -4.09 -4.46 6.12
N LYS A 236 -4.97 -4.11 7.07
CA LYS A 236 -5.75 -5.10 7.81
C LYS A 236 -6.70 -5.89 6.90
N VAL A 237 -7.36 -5.20 5.98
CA VAL A 237 -8.24 -5.84 5.00
C VAL A 237 -7.45 -6.79 4.10
N PHE A 238 -6.30 -6.36 3.61
CA PHE A 238 -5.42 -7.19 2.79
C PHE A 238 -4.96 -8.46 3.52
N VAL A 239 -4.44 -8.33 4.75
CA VAL A 239 -4.03 -9.48 5.59
C VAL A 239 -5.22 -10.40 5.87
N TYR A 240 -6.40 -9.86 6.11
CA TYR A 240 -7.61 -10.65 6.31
C TYR A 240 -7.98 -11.47 5.06
N LEU A 241 -7.90 -10.86 3.87
CA LEU A 241 -8.13 -11.55 2.59
C LEU A 241 -7.13 -12.68 2.37
N ILE A 242 -5.84 -12.44 2.62
CA ILE A 242 -4.81 -13.50 2.55
C ILE A 242 -5.14 -14.65 3.51
N LYS A 243 -5.49 -14.34 4.76
CA LYS A 243 -5.86 -15.39 5.74
C LYS A 243 -7.10 -16.19 5.35
N LEU A 244 -8.07 -15.56 4.69
CA LEU A 244 -9.23 -16.28 4.13
C LEU A 244 -8.80 -17.25 3.03
N CYS A 245 -7.89 -16.84 2.15
CA CYS A 245 -7.32 -17.72 1.12
C CYS A 245 -6.60 -18.92 1.76
N VAL A 246 -5.76 -18.68 2.78
CA VAL A 246 -5.07 -19.77 3.51
C VAL A 246 -6.05 -20.76 4.11
N ARG A 247 -7.06 -20.27 4.86
CA ARG A 247 -8.07 -21.15 5.48
C ARG A 247 -8.80 -22.01 4.46
N LYS A 248 -9.13 -21.45 3.31
CA LYS A 248 -9.80 -22.20 2.23
C LYS A 248 -8.91 -23.28 1.63
N ILE A 249 -7.60 -23.07 1.56
CA ILE A 249 -6.62 -24.02 1.02
C ILE A 249 -6.33 -25.12 2.03
N GLU A 250 -6.18 -24.76 3.32
CA GLU A 250 -5.88 -25.72 4.39
C GLU A 250 -7.09 -26.53 4.86
N GLY A 251 -8.29 -26.25 4.34
CA GLY A 251 -9.53 -26.96 4.70
C GLY A 251 -10.01 -26.71 6.13
N ARG A 252 -9.62 -25.60 6.72
CA ARG A 252 -10.03 -25.17 8.07
C ARG A 252 -10.94 -23.95 8.05
#